data_1bbc771d96121f97548658da3498de21
#
_entry.id   1bbc771d96121f97548658da3498de21
#
_cell.length_a   1.000
_cell.length_b   1.000
_cell.length_c   1.000
_cell.angle_alpha   90.00
_cell.angle_beta   90.00
_cell.angle_gamma   90.00
#
_symmetry.space_group_name_H-M   'P 1'
#
loop_
_entity.id
_entity.type
_entity.pdbx_description
1 polymer ?
#
loop_
_entity_poly.entity_id
_entity_poly.type
_entity_poly.pdbx_seq_one_letter_code
_entity_poly.pdbx_strand_id
1 'polypeptide(L)'
;MDEDRDKETGESSNSQQPSKPRDIPCSSGGRSPILGAAVMFPSSVPASPPSFISLEQLLKAAEDVSKSGFNMALAHEIAVNKDFKLQQNVPKSSLEEKVTEIFHKAFWDLLTEQLSSDPPEYTQAMVLLKEIKEILIWLLLPHNTRLKNEINEVLDLDLIEQQAEKGIIDVLSYAQFIISTMARICAPARDAKIKELRQLTEVVPLYKGILGTLDLMKMDMVNFTISRMRPHIQQHSIEYEQGKFKEILQSLEGLTPPVDGLKFTRLWLQNVYNEVMETYSEGDPPNSLILRRAYLKILRWKEAEYFPETLHLDHERFITLRDDLTVMVLTATVILVTYSTVGPAIQGITDFKNTLKSHVQILLADAPQCSSQNDFEAKMETVGLQVAKEVNECLDKHGYTVLDKENESSLIAMIKKTASEDHNVRQLIMKRVLEFLELALHTSSNLKIPPGLSSLQNELSVFAGQFLSLIKHNQAVFEEYYNTIINEAKSKK
;
A
#
# COMPACT_ATOMS: atom_id res chain seq x y z
N MET A 1 34.95 -14.81 70.29
CA MET A 1 36.14 -13.99 70.33
C MET A 1 35.93 -13.00 69.21
N ASP A 2 35.25 -12.02 69.56
CA ASP A 2 35.72 -10.68 70.01
C ASP A 2 36.04 -9.88 68.79
N GLU A 3 35.16 -9.00 68.57
CA GLU A 3 35.12 -7.55 68.94
C GLU A 3 35.76 -6.73 67.86
N ASP A 4 35.29 -5.66 67.46
CA ASP A 4 34.45 -4.59 67.90
C ASP A 4 34.76 -3.37 67.00
N ARG A 5 33.75 -2.60 66.71
CA ARG A 5 33.68 -1.12 66.76
C ARG A 5 34.66 -0.33 65.89
N ASP A 6 34.36 0.77 65.42
CA ASP A 6 33.30 1.80 65.56
C ASP A 6 33.53 2.91 64.50
N LYS A 7 32.42 3.53 64.13
CA LYS A 7 32.16 4.97 64.03
C LYS A 7 32.83 5.83 62.98
N GLU A 8 31.93 6.41 62.29
CA GLU A 8 31.55 7.88 62.21
C GLU A 8 32.49 8.72 61.40
N THR A 9 32.02 9.52 60.56
CA THR A 9 31.25 10.73 60.33
C THR A 9 31.58 11.16 58.91
N GLY A 10 30.80 11.69 58.12
CA GLY A 10 29.84 12.74 58.15
C GLY A 10 30.00 13.65 56.94
N GLU A 11 28.94 14.23 56.51
CA GLU A 11 28.80 15.41 55.65
C GLU A 11 28.96 15.24 54.15
N SER A 12 27.83 15.23 53.47
CA SER A 12 27.07 16.44 53.02
C SER A 12 27.67 17.07 51.78
N SER A 13 27.04 16.91 50.68
CA SER A 13 26.38 18.00 49.99
C SER A 13 26.22 17.75 48.50
N ASN A 14 25.04 17.97 48.16
CA ASN A 14 24.57 18.78 47.06
C ASN A 14 24.21 18.10 45.72
N SER A 15 22.96 17.81 45.71
CA SER A 15 22.12 17.61 44.51
C SER A 15 22.18 18.76 43.53
N GLN A 16 22.41 18.48 42.28
CA GLN A 16 21.92 19.37 41.21
C GLN A 16 21.18 18.51 40.18
N GLN A 17 19.86 18.67 40.19
CA GLN A 17 18.98 18.25 39.09
C GLN A 17 19.20 19.22 37.91
N PRO A 18 19.19 18.75 36.66
CA PRO A 18 19.04 19.61 35.50
C PRO A 18 17.56 19.91 35.25
N SER A 19 17.30 21.19 35.10
CA SER A 19 16.04 21.85 34.87
C SER A 19 15.34 21.43 33.55
N LYS A 20 14.00 21.32 33.65
CA LYS A 20 13.05 21.23 32.54
C LYS A 20 13.18 22.42 31.57
N PRO A 21 13.04 22.21 30.26
CA PRO A 21 12.83 23.31 29.31
C PRO A 21 11.39 23.85 29.42
N ARG A 22 11.29 25.15 29.35
CA ARG A 22 10.06 25.96 29.45
C ARG A 22 9.20 25.83 28.21
N ASP A 23 7.89 25.79 28.44
CA ASP A 23 6.83 25.90 27.43
C ASP A 23 6.93 27.24 26.68
N ILE A 24 6.85 27.16 25.35
CA ILE A 24 6.60 28.32 24.48
C ILE A 24 5.15 28.16 23.97
N PRO A 25 4.28 29.17 24.12
CA PRO A 25 2.89 29.08 23.71
C PRO A 25 2.77 29.26 22.19
N CYS A 26 2.19 28.26 21.50
CA CYS A 26 1.69 28.41 20.15
C CYS A 26 0.29 29.02 20.18
N SER A 27 0.16 30.18 19.57
CA SER A 27 -1.09 30.88 19.33
C SER A 27 -1.88 30.25 18.16
N SER A 28 -3.09 29.93 18.46
CA SER A 28 -4.36 30.03 17.71
C SER A 28 -4.40 29.90 16.18
N GLY A 29 -5.28 29.00 15.71
CA GLY A 29 -6.09 29.25 14.55
C GLY A 29 -6.35 28.04 13.68
N GLY A 30 -7.43 27.33 13.91
CA GLY A 30 -7.94 26.31 13.01
C GLY A 30 -8.72 25.24 13.76
N ARG A 31 -10.02 25.47 13.98
CA ARG A 31 -10.93 24.45 14.48
C ARG A 31 -11.09 23.37 13.43
N SER A 32 -10.39 22.25 13.59
CA SER A 32 -10.82 20.97 13.03
C SER A 32 -11.86 20.34 13.96
N PRO A 33 -12.89 19.68 13.43
CA PRO A 33 -13.89 19.04 14.26
C PRO A 33 -13.23 17.96 15.12
N ILE A 34 -13.63 17.93 16.38
CA ILE A 34 -13.20 16.97 17.38
C ILE A 34 -13.49 15.57 16.84
N LEU A 35 -12.47 14.89 16.35
CA LEU A 35 -12.52 13.44 16.18
C LEU A 35 -12.74 12.85 17.57
N GLY A 36 -13.96 12.32 17.81
CA GLY A 36 -14.19 11.47 18.96
C GLY A 36 -13.14 10.38 18.98
N ALA A 37 -12.62 10.10 20.17
CA ALA A 37 -11.51 9.20 20.42
C ALA A 37 -11.57 7.94 19.51
N ALA A 38 -10.94 8.02 18.38
CA ALA A 38 -10.60 6.85 17.60
C ALA A 38 -9.73 5.98 18.52
N VAL A 39 -10.09 4.73 18.66
CA VAL A 39 -9.23 3.76 19.30
C VAL A 39 -7.93 3.77 18.49
N MET A 40 -6.96 4.51 18.98
CA MET A 40 -5.63 4.45 18.42
C MET A 40 -5.10 3.06 18.75
N PHE A 41 -5.04 2.18 17.75
CA PHE A 41 -4.16 1.02 17.84
C PHE A 41 -2.79 1.54 18.28
N PRO A 42 -2.13 0.85 19.24
CA PRO A 42 -0.84 1.32 19.74
C PRO A 42 0.05 1.68 18.56
N SER A 43 0.77 2.79 18.66
CA SER A 43 1.63 3.39 17.62
C SER A 43 2.73 2.46 17.06
N SER A 44 2.75 1.22 17.49
CA SER A 44 3.66 0.15 17.06
C SER A 44 3.17 -0.64 15.83
N VAL A 45 1.94 -0.42 15.35
CA VAL A 45 1.44 -1.06 14.13
C VAL A 45 1.38 0.02 13.04
N PRO A 46 2.42 0.15 12.20
CA PRO A 46 2.36 1.11 11.09
C PRO A 46 1.26 0.69 10.11
N ALA A 47 0.45 1.64 9.70
CA ALA A 47 -0.61 1.46 8.71
C ALA A 47 -0.05 1.13 7.30
N SER A 48 1.26 1.24 7.12
CA SER A 48 1.97 0.90 5.89
C SER A 48 3.16 -0.01 6.19
N PRO A 49 3.48 -0.97 5.31
CA PRO A 49 4.64 -1.82 5.49
C PRO A 49 5.92 -0.98 5.57
N PRO A 50 6.86 -1.33 6.47
CA PRO A 50 8.12 -0.61 6.59
C PRO A 50 8.87 -0.70 5.26
N SER A 51 9.36 0.43 4.78
CA SER A 51 10.09 0.55 3.52
C SER A 51 11.46 -0.14 3.53
N PHE A 52 11.90 -0.65 4.68
CA PHE A 52 13.20 -1.30 4.84
C PHE A 52 13.10 -2.47 5.82
N ILE A 53 13.29 -3.68 5.29
CA ILE A 53 13.39 -4.90 6.10
C ILE A 53 14.59 -5.67 5.59
N SER A 54 15.52 -6.04 6.48
CA SER A 54 16.61 -6.92 6.10
C SER A 54 16.06 -8.34 5.81
N LEU A 55 16.70 -9.06 4.88
CA LEU A 55 16.35 -10.47 4.61
C LEU A 55 16.36 -11.30 5.89
N GLU A 56 17.32 -11.03 6.77
CA GLU A 56 17.45 -11.71 8.06
C GLU A 56 16.25 -11.42 8.97
N GLN A 57 15.76 -10.19 9.00
CA GLN A 57 14.54 -9.83 9.70
C GLN A 57 13.30 -10.49 9.09
N LEU A 58 13.25 -10.62 7.76
CA LEU A 58 12.14 -11.25 7.06
C LEU A 58 12.17 -12.79 7.22
N LEU A 59 13.34 -13.42 7.18
CA LEU A 59 13.52 -14.84 7.47
C LEU A 59 13.23 -15.14 8.93
N LYS A 60 13.72 -14.32 9.84
CA LYS A 60 13.46 -14.44 11.27
C LYS A 60 11.99 -14.19 11.61
N ALA A 61 11.32 -13.28 10.91
CA ALA A 61 9.89 -13.06 11.05
C ALA A 61 9.06 -14.23 10.51
N ALA A 62 9.51 -14.90 9.46
CA ALA A 62 8.85 -16.09 8.94
C ALA A 62 9.07 -17.32 9.82
N GLU A 63 10.22 -17.42 10.48
CA GLU A 63 10.52 -18.46 11.49
C GLU A 63 9.89 -18.16 12.85
N ASP A 64 9.82 -16.87 13.24
CA ASP A 64 9.30 -16.38 14.51
C ASP A 64 7.95 -15.65 14.37
N VAL A 65 7.04 -16.13 13.51
CA VAL A 65 5.67 -15.59 13.40
C VAL A 65 4.99 -15.44 14.79
N SER A 66 5.48 -16.18 15.79
CA SER A 66 4.96 -16.11 17.16
C SER A 66 5.72 -15.19 18.11
N LYS A 67 6.93 -14.71 17.79
CA LYS A 67 7.81 -14.09 18.80
C LYS A 67 8.27 -12.66 18.56
N SER A 68 8.35 -12.19 17.33
CA SER A 68 8.75 -10.81 17.06
C SER A 68 7.55 -10.02 16.59
N GLY A 69 7.37 -8.82 17.14
CA GLY A 69 6.37 -7.85 16.71
C GLY A 69 6.51 -7.44 15.24
N PHE A 70 6.79 -8.43 14.39
CA PHE A 70 6.81 -8.27 12.97
C PHE A 70 5.39 -7.94 12.55
N ASN A 71 5.31 -6.84 12.00
CA ASN A 71 4.19 -6.03 11.71
C ASN A 71 3.04 -6.87 11.12
N MET A 72 1.96 -7.02 11.89
CA MET A 72 0.72 -7.64 11.43
C MET A 72 0.30 -7.07 10.06
N ALA A 73 0.51 -5.76 9.85
CA ALA A 73 0.23 -5.09 8.59
C ALA A 73 1.08 -5.63 7.43
N LEU A 74 2.36 -5.97 7.64
CA LEU A 74 3.21 -6.54 6.58
C LEU A 74 2.81 -7.98 6.26
N ALA A 75 2.53 -8.80 7.27
CA ALA A 75 2.05 -10.17 7.06
C ALA A 75 0.73 -10.17 6.28
N HIS A 76 -0.19 -9.28 6.67
CA HIS A 76 -1.44 -9.03 5.99
C HIS A 76 -1.23 -8.59 4.52
N GLU A 77 -0.33 -7.61 4.30
CA GLU A 77 0.00 -7.11 2.96
C GLU A 77 0.52 -8.22 2.04
N ILE A 78 1.45 -9.05 2.52
CA ILE A 78 1.99 -10.18 1.75
C ILE A 78 0.91 -11.23 1.47
N ALA A 79 -0.02 -11.45 2.42
CA ALA A 79 -1.09 -12.43 2.29
C ALA A 79 -2.16 -12.00 1.27
N VAL A 80 -2.59 -10.74 1.34
CA VAL A 80 -3.73 -10.21 0.56
C VAL A 80 -3.30 -9.70 -0.80
N ASN A 81 -2.17 -8.99 -0.91
CA ASN A 81 -1.68 -8.40 -2.14
C ASN A 81 -0.74 -9.35 -2.88
N LYS A 82 -1.24 -9.98 -3.96
CA LYS A 82 -0.45 -10.94 -4.76
C LYS A 82 0.75 -10.31 -5.46
N ASP A 83 0.66 -9.04 -5.78
CA ASP A 83 1.70 -8.28 -6.49
C ASP A 83 2.58 -7.46 -5.54
N PHE A 84 2.40 -7.64 -4.23
CA PHE A 84 3.19 -6.94 -3.24
C PHE A 84 4.69 -7.13 -3.47
N LYS A 85 5.39 -6.02 -3.57
CA LYS A 85 6.85 -5.92 -3.65
C LYS A 85 7.27 -4.75 -2.78
N LEU A 86 8.30 -4.95 -2.00
CA LEU A 86 8.97 -3.85 -1.33
C LEU A 86 9.58 -2.92 -2.38
N GLN A 87 9.33 -1.64 -2.24
CA GLN A 87 9.89 -0.59 -3.09
C GLN A 87 10.74 0.33 -2.21
N GLN A 88 11.75 0.93 -2.81
CA GLN A 88 12.56 1.95 -2.14
C GLN A 88 11.79 3.28 -2.15
N ASN A 89 10.68 3.33 -1.42
CA ASN A 89 9.91 4.55 -1.24
C ASN A 89 10.40 5.27 0.02
N VAL A 90 11.45 6.04 -0.13
CA VAL A 90 11.77 7.08 0.85
C VAL A 90 10.87 8.27 0.52
N PRO A 91 10.03 8.75 1.44
CA PRO A 91 9.24 9.97 1.22
C PRO A 91 10.18 11.13 0.90
N LYS A 92 10.09 11.69 -0.30
CA LYS A 92 11.00 12.70 -0.86
C LYS A 92 11.11 14.04 -0.10
N SER A 93 10.59 14.14 1.11
CA SER A 93 10.55 15.37 1.89
C SER A 93 10.88 15.21 3.37
N SER A 94 11.34 14.04 3.82
CA SER A 94 11.65 13.87 5.25
C SER A 94 12.96 14.54 5.63
N LEU A 95 13.02 15.07 6.85
CA LEU A 95 14.26 15.62 7.42
C LEU A 95 15.39 14.57 7.42
N GLU A 96 15.02 13.31 7.63
CA GLU A 96 15.91 12.16 7.61
C GLU A 96 16.56 11.94 6.25
N GLU A 97 15.82 12.12 5.14
CA GLU A 97 16.37 12.03 3.78
C GLU A 97 17.44 13.11 3.55
N LYS A 98 17.13 14.35 3.89
CA LYS A 98 18.10 15.47 3.76
C LYS A 98 19.36 15.23 4.58
N VAL A 99 19.20 14.73 5.81
CA VAL A 99 20.33 14.40 6.67
C VAL A 99 21.14 13.25 6.04
N THR A 100 20.49 12.21 5.54
CA THR A 100 21.14 11.08 4.87
C THR A 100 21.87 11.53 3.61
N GLU A 101 21.27 12.39 2.79
CA GLU A 101 21.93 12.96 1.59
C GLU A 101 23.18 13.78 1.96
N ILE A 102 23.12 14.58 3.02
CA ILE A 102 24.27 15.37 3.49
C ILE A 102 25.41 14.43 3.95
N PHE A 103 25.09 13.38 4.73
CA PHE A 103 26.10 12.40 5.15
C PHE A 103 26.69 11.63 3.97
N HIS A 104 25.85 11.19 3.03
CA HIS A 104 26.35 10.52 1.81
C HIS A 104 27.25 11.46 1.01
N LYS A 105 26.87 12.72 0.83
CA LYS A 105 27.70 13.69 0.12
C LYS A 105 29.03 13.88 0.83
N ALA A 106 29.02 14.13 2.13
CA ALA A 106 30.24 14.30 2.91
C ALA A 106 31.18 13.09 2.84
N PHE A 107 30.64 11.88 2.87
CA PHE A 107 31.40 10.65 2.70
C PHE A 107 32.11 10.58 1.33
N TRP A 108 31.39 10.88 0.24
CA TRP A 108 31.96 10.84 -1.11
C TRP A 108 32.99 11.96 -1.34
N ASP A 109 32.75 13.14 -0.77
CA ASP A 109 33.70 14.26 -0.83
C ASP A 109 35.01 13.89 -0.08
N LEU A 110 34.90 13.29 1.13
CA LEU A 110 36.04 12.82 1.90
C LEU A 110 36.82 11.72 1.18
N LEU A 111 36.12 10.73 0.59
CA LEU A 111 36.77 9.68 -0.21
C LEU A 111 37.54 10.27 -1.40
N THR A 112 36.96 11.25 -2.07
CA THR A 112 37.62 11.94 -3.19
C THR A 112 38.89 12.66 -2.73
N GLU A 113 38.83 13.37 -1.60
CA GLU A 113 39.98 14.07 -1.00
C GLU A 113 41.10 13.09 -0.64
N GLN A 114 40.75 11.98 0.07
CA GLN A 114 41.72 10.97 0.48
C GLN A 114 42.40 10.26 -0.71
N LEU A 115 41.65 9.90 -1.74
CA LEU A 115 42.24 9.31 -2.97
C LEU A 115 43.07 10.28 -3.79
N SER A 116 42.87 11.58 -3.62
CA SER A 116 43.62 12.66 -4.33
C SER A 116 44.80 13.17 -3.54
N SER A 117 45.00 12.78 -2.29
CA SER A 117 46.13 13.18 -1.46
C SER A 117 47.46 12.56 -1.97
N ASP A 118 48.55 13.15 -1.60
CA ASP A 118 49.89 12.63 -1.91
C ASP A 118 50.73 12.46 -0.61
N PRO A 119 50.95 11.23 -0.13
CA PRO A 119 50.50 9.95 -0.66
C PRO A 119 48.98 9.73 -0.49
N PRO A 120 48.34 8.92 -1.37
CA PRO A 120 46.92 8.61 -1.29
C PRO A 120 46.59 7.89 0.03
N GLU A 121 45.46 8.30 0.65
CA GLU A 121 44.90 7.67 1.84
C GLU A 121 43.73 6.76 1.44
N TYR A 122 43.68 5.53 1.96
CA TYR A 122 42.69 4.52 1.58
C TYR A 122 41.71 4.17 2.68
N THR A 123 41.71 4.87 3.82
CA THR A 123 40.90 4.55 4.99
C THR A 123 39.41 4.39 4.66
N GLN A 124 38.81 5.38 3.97
CA GLN A 124 37.39 5.29 3.58
C GLN A 124 37.16 4.26 2.48
N ALA A 125 38.11 4.06 1.58
CA ALA A 125 38.04 3.03 0.54
C ALA A 125 37.99 1.61 1.14
N MET A 126 38.76 1.36 2.21
CA MET A 126 38.75 0.07 2.91
C MET A 126 37.41 -0.19 3.62
N VAL A 127 36.84 0.83 4.26
CA VAL A 127 35.49 0.73 4.88
C VAL A 127 34.44 0.38 3.81
N LEU A 128 34.48 1.07 2.67
CA LEU A 128 33.59 0.83 1.53
C LEU A 128 33.74 -0.57 0.96
N LEU A 129 34.99 -1.04 0.79
CA LEU A 129 35.27 -2.37 0.24
C LEU A 129 34.78 -3.48 1.18
N LYS A 130 34.91 -3.28 2.48
CA LYS A 130 34.36 -4.18 3.50
C LYS A 130 32.84 -4.27 3.39
N GLU A 131 32.16 -3.14 3.32
CA GLU A 131 30.70 -3.10 3.16
C GLU A 131 30.25 -3.81 1.87
N ILE A 132 30.91 -3.54 0.75
CA ILE A 132 30.64 -4.21 -0.53
C ILE A 132 30.81 -5.73 -0.42
N LYS A 133 31.92 -6.19 0.20
CA LYS A 133 32.15 -7.62 0.43
C LYS A 133 31.02 -8.26 1.25
N GLU A 134 30.64 -7.63 2.34
CA GLU A 134 29.55 -8.10 3.19
C GLU A 134 28.22 -8.20 2.44
N ILE A 135 27.88 -7.18 1.62
CA ILE A 135 26.70 -7.19 0.77
C ILE A 135 26.74 -8.31 -0.26
N LEU A 136 27.89 -8.49 -0.96
CA LEU A 136 28.04 -9.56 -1.96
C LEU A 136 27.83 -10.94 -1.32
N ILE A 137 28.42 -11.19 -0.14
CA ILE A 137 28.25 -12.45 0.59
C ILE A 137 26.79 -12.64 1.01
N TRP A 138 26.14 -11.58 1.48
CA TRP A 138 24.74 -11.60 1.88
C TRP A 138 23.77 -11.93 0.71
N LEU A 139 24.09 -11.49 -0.50
CA LEU A 139 23.30 -11.78 -1.71
C LEU A 139 23.44 -13.25 -2.17
N LEU A 140 24.37 -14.02 -1.62
CA LEU A 140 24.56 -15.40 -2.04
C LEU A 140 23.55 -16.35 -1.38
N LEU A 141 23.02 -17.26 -2.17
CA LEU A 141 22.23 -18.35 -1.66
C LEU A 141 23.14 -19.36 -0.91
N PRO A 142 22.62 -20.10 0.09
CA PRO A 142 23.42 -21.00 0.95
C PRO A 142 24.27 -22.04 0.20
N HIS A 143 23.86 -22.43 -1.00
CA HIS A 143 24.57 -23.41 -1.84
C HIS A 143 25.71 -22.81 -2.70
N ASN A 144 25.83 -21.49 -2.75
CA ASN A 144 26.85 -20.81 -3.58
C ASN A 144 28.22 -20.74 -2.86
N THR A 145 28.66 -21.84 -2.24
CA THR A 145 29.90 -21.91 -1.45
C THR A 145 31.16 -21.59 -2.27
N ARG A 146 31.22 -22.04 -3.53
CA ARG A 146 32.36 -21.73 -4.44
C ARG A 146 32.51 -20.23 -4.66
N LEU A 147 31.42 -19.53 -4.94
CA LEU A 147 31.45 -18.09 -5.18
C LEU A 147 31.76 -17.31 -3.90
N LYS A 148 31.29 -17.79 -2.75
CA LYS A 148 31.64 -17.23 -1.44
C LYS A 148 33.14 -17.31 -1.17
N ASN A 149 33.76 -18.47 -1.46
CA ASN A 149 35.20 -18.64 -1.30
C ASN A 149 35.99 -17.72 -2.26
N GLU A 150 35.58 -17.64 -3.53
CA GLU A 150 36.18 -16.75 -4.54
C GLU A 150 36.13 -15.28 -4.08
N ILE A 151 34.99 -14.81 -3.53
CA ILE A 151 34.85 -13.45 -2.98
C ILE A 151 35.80 -13.25 -1.80
N ASN A 152 35.90 -14.23 -0.89
CA ASN A 152 36.77 -14.11 0.28
C ASN A 152 38.24 -14.10 -0.06
N GLU A 153 38.65 -14.87 -1.08
CA GLU A 153 40.03 -14.91 -1.56
C GLU A 153 40.43 -13.63 -2.30
N VAL A 154 39.60 -13.13 -3.21
CA VAL A 154 39.93 -11.93 -4.00
C VAL A 154 39.79 -10.66 -3.18
N LEU A 155 38.74 -10.58 -2.34
CA LEU A 155 38.52 -9.44 -1.43
C LEU A 155 39.04 -9.79 -0.01
N ASP A 156 40.30 -10.22 0.06
CA ASP A 156 41.02 -10.37 1.33
C ASP A 156 41.41 -8.98 1.85
N LEU A 157 40.65 -8.50 2.84
CA LEU A 157 40.78 -7.13 3.36
C LEU A 157 42.14 -6.89 3.99
N ASP A 158 42.71 -7.90 4.68
CA ASP A 158 44.02 -7.79 5.33
C ASP A 158 45.13 -7.64 4.30
N LEU A 159 45.03 -8.40 3.21
CA LEU A 159 45.99 -8.30 2.09
C LEU A 159 45.83 -6.97 1.34
N ILE A 160 44.59 -6.52 1.13
CA ILE A 160 44.32 -5.26 0.43
C ILE A 160 44.81 -4.07 1.27
N GLU A 161 44.65 -4.11 2.59
CA GLU A 161 45.18 -3.08 3.50
C GLU A 161 46.70 -2.99 3.43
N GLN A 162 47.40 -4.13 3.44
CA GLN A 162 48.85 -4.16 3.26
C GLN A 162 49.31 -3.60 1.87
N GLN A 163 48.52 -3.82 0.81
CA GLN A 163 48.79 -3.22 -0.51
C GLN A 163 48.54 -1.71 -0.49
N ALA A 164 47.53 -1.25 0.19
CA ALA A 164 47.21 0.16 0.36
C ALA A 164 48.33 0.91 1.10
N GLU A 165 48.81 0.33 2.23
CA GLU A 165 49.96 0.88 2.98
C GLU A 165 51.24 1.01 2.15
N LYS A 166 51.43 0.11 1.18
CA LYS A 166 52.58 0.15 0.26
C LYS A 166 52.34 0.99 -0.99
N GLY A 167 51.16 1.56 -1.15
CA GLY A 167 50.79 2.37 -2.31
C GLY A 167 50.68 1.60 -3.64
N ILE A 168 50.50 0.26 -3.57
CA ILE A 168 50.46 -0.63 -4.77
C ILE A 168 49.05 -1.20 -5.02
N ILE A 169 48.02 -0.64 -4.39
CA ILE A 169 46.61 -1.10 -4.54
C ILE A 169 46.06 -0.75 -5.94
N ASP A 170 45.51 -1.74 -6.62
CA ASP A 170 44.76 -1.54 -7.89
C ASP A 170 43.26 -1.51 -7.63
N VAL A 171 42.76 -0.34 -7.26
CA VAL A 171 41.32 -0.10 -6.92
C VAL A 171 40.39 -0.44 -8.08
N LEU A 172 40.82 -0.20 -9.33
CA LEU A 172 40.00 -0.49 -10.51
C LEU A 172 39.86 -1.99 -10.77
N SER A 173 40.92 -2.78 -10.54
CA SER A 173 40.89 -4.24 -10.68
C SER A 173 39.87 -4.85 -9.69
N TYR A 174 39.85 -4.39 -8.43
CA TYR A 174 38.85 -4.83 -7.45
C TYR A 174 37.44 -4.44 -7.87
N ALA A 175 37.23 -3.24 -8.39
CA ALA A 175 35.90 -2.80 -8.88
C ALA A 175 35.44 -3.68 -10.06
N GLN A 176 36.31 -4.05 -10.99
CA GLN A 176 35.97 -4.95 -12.11
C GLN A 176 35.60 -6.35 -11.63
N PHE A 177 36.30 -6.89 -10.63
CA PHE A 177 35.94 -8.15 -10.00
C PHE A 177 34.58 -8.08 -9.36
N ILE A 178 34.27 -7.00 -8.57
CA ILE A 178 32.98 -6.76 -7.94
C ILE A 178 31.88 -6.73 -9.01
N ILE A 179 32.03 -5.94 -10.07
CA ILE A 179 31.04 -5.83 -11.16
C ILE A 179 30.85 -7.18 -11.87
N SER A 180 31.91 -7.94 -12.08
CA SER A 180 31.84 -9.28 -12.68
C SER A 180 31.05 -10.25 -11.77
N THR A 181 31.27 -10.15 -10.46
CA THR A 181 30.54 -10.94 -9.46
C THR A 181 29.06 -10.53 -9.42
N MET A 182 28.76 -9.23 -9.39
CA MET A 182 27.40 -8.72 -9.48
C MET A 182 26.67 -9.23 -10.72
N ALA A 183 27.32 -9.24 -11.89
CA ALA A 183 26.73 -9.74 -13.13
C ALA A 183 26.36 -11.23 -13.09
N ARG A 184 27.02 -12.03 -12.24
CA ARG A 184 26.74 -13.47 -12.07
C ARG A 184 25.55 -13.75 -11.14
N ILE A 185 25.19 -12.80 -10.27
CA ILE A 185 24.18 -12.98 -9.22
C ILE A 185 22.98 -12.01 -9.33
N CYS A 186 23.03 -11.03 -10.24
CA CYS A 186 21.94 -10.06 -10.38
C CYS A 186 20.70 -10.63 -11.05
N ALA A 187 19.57 -9.98 -10.82
CA ALA A 187 18.38 -10.19 -11.61
C ALA A 187 18.54 -9.58 -13.02
N PRO A 188 17.91 -10.14 -14.08
CA PRO A 188 18.02 -9.63 -15.47
C PRO A 188 17.66 -8.14 -15.61
N ALA A 189 16.78 -7.63 -14.72
CA ALA A 189 16.43 -6.20 -14.69
C ALA A 189 17.61 -5.28 -14.37
N ARG A 190 18.72 -5.80 -13.86
CA ARG A 190 19.94 -5.03 -13.50
C ARG A 190 21.04 -5.11 -14.55
N ASP A 191 20.90 -5.96 -15.57
CA ASP A 191 21.94 -6.15 -16.61
C ASP A 191 22.35 -4.85 -17.31
N ALA A 192 21.39 -3.99 -17.63
CA ALA A 192 21.66 -2.70 -18.26
C ALA A 192 22.52 -1.80 -17.35
N LYS A 193 22.18 -1.75 -16.05
CA LYS A 193 22.91 -0.95 -15.07
C LYS A 193 24.34 -1.44 -14.86
N ILE A 194 24.51 -2.76 -14.81
CA ILE A 194 25.84 -3.37 -14.70
C ILE A 194 26.71 -3.09 -15.95
N LYS A 195 26.11 -3.08 -17.15
CA LYS A 195 26.84 -2.69 -18.37
C LYS A 195 27.26 -1.22 -18.33
N GLU A 196 26.45 -0.32 -17.81
CA GLU A 196 26.84 1.08 -17.60
C GLU A 196 28.05 1.20 -16.66
N LEU A 197 28.02 0.46 -15.52
CA LEU A 197 29.13 0.47 -14.56
C LEU A 197 30.48 0.07 -15.17
N ARG A 198 30.48 -0.90 -16.09
CA ARG A 198 31.71 -1.33 -16.78
C ARG A 198 32.34 -0.26 -17.66
N GLN A 199 31.60 0.78 -18.01
CA GLN A 199 32.09 1.89 -18.85
C GLN A 199 32.69 3.03 -18.03
N LEU A 200 32.48 3.04 -16.72
CA LEU A 200 33.00 4.05 -15.81
C LEU A 200 34.50 3.79 -15.54
N THR A 201 35.31 4.81 -15.67
CA THR A 201 36.76 4.78 -15.43
C THR A 201 37.21 5.53 -14.18
N GLU A 202 36.35 6.45 -13.69
CA GLU A 202 36.62 7.21 -12.49
C GLU A 202 36.22 6.41 -11.25
N VAL A 203 37.11 6.34 -10.26
CA VAL A 203 36.96 5.47 -9.07
C VAL A 203 35.72 5.84 -8.27
N VAL A 204 35.52 7.10 -7.91
CA VAL A 204 34.45 7.53 -7.03
C VAL A 204 33.06 7.34 -7.65
N PRO A 205 32.78 7.82 -8.89
CA PRO A 205 31.54 7.52 -9.60
C PRO A 205 31.28 6.02 -9.76
N LEU A 206 32.32 5.22 -10.01
CA LEU A 206 32.22 3.78 -10.17
C LEU A 206 31.75 3.10 -8.88
N TYR A 207 32.40 3.37 -7.75
CA TYR A 207 32.01 2.78 -6.47
C TYR A 207 30.64 3.27 -5.98
N LYS A 208 30.31 4.54 -6.22
CA LYS A 208 28.96 5.05 -5.98
C LYS A 208 27.91 4.29 -6.80
N GLY A 209 28.19 4.03 -8.07
CA GLY A 209 27.31 3.25 -8.93
C GLY A 209 27.22 1.77 -8.51
N ILE A 210 28.32 1.16 -8.04
CA ILE A 210 28.35 -0.20 -7.50
C ILE A 210 27.42 -0.28 -6.27
N LEU A 211 27.55 0.59 -5.27
CA LEU A 211 26.72 0.57 -4.09
C LEU A 211 25.24 0.79 -4.40
N GLY A 212 24.92 1.78 -5.23
CA GLY A 212 23.54 2.01 -5.64
C GLY A 212 22.93 0.82 -6.39
N THR A 213 23.74 0.07 -7.14
CA THR A 213 23.27 -1.16 -7.81
C THR A 213 23.15 -2.32 -6.83
N LEU A 214 24.04 -2.45 -5.86
CA LEU A 214 23.96 -3.45 -4.80
C LEU A 214 22.72 -3.25 -3.93
N ASP A 215 22.32 -2.00 -3.65
CA ASP A 215 21.08 -1.71 -2.92
C ASP A 215 19.84 -2.18 -3.69
N LEU A 216 19.83 -1.97 -5.01
CA LEU A 216 18.78 -2.52 -5.87
C LEU A 216 18.78 -4.05 -5.88
N MET A 217 19.95 -4.68 -5.89
CA MET A 217 20.07 -6.15 -5.84
C MET A 217 19.63 -6.70 -4.48
N LYS A 218 19.90 -5.99 -3.38
CA LYS A 218 19.33 -6.34 -2.04
C LYS A 218 17.81 -6.34 -2.09
N MET A 219 17.22 -5.31 -2.67
CA MET A 219 15.77 -5.21 -2.83
C MET A 219 15.20 -6.34 -3.68
N ASP A 220 15.86 -6.69 -4.79
CA ASP A 220 15.48 -7.82 -5.65
C ASP A 220 15.50 -9.14 -4.87
N MET A 221 16.53 -9.37 -4.03
CA MET A 221 16.66 -10.58 -3.20
C MET A 221 15.55 -10.66 -2.15
N VAL A 222 15.23 -9.54 -1.49
CA VAL A 222 14.12 -9.49 -0.53
C VAL A 222 12.79 -9.81 -1.21
N ASN A 223 12.51 -9.19 -2.36
CA ASN A 223 11.30 -9.46 -3.13
C ASN A 223 11.21 -10.92 -3.63
N PHE A 224 12.34 -11.49 -4.05
CA PHE A 224 12.42 -12.92 -4.39
C PHE A 224 12.08 -13.80 -3.18
N THR A 225 12.62 -13.47 -2.01
CA THR A 225 12.34 -14.22 -0.77
C THR A 225 10.87 -14.11 -0.38
N ILE A 226 10.28 -12.90 -0.41
CA ILE A 226 8.84 -12.69 -0.18
C ILE A 226 8.02 -13.57 -1.13
N SER A 227 8.35 -13.56 -2.41
CA SER A 227 7.65 -14.35 -3.43
C SER A 227 7.69 -15.85 -3.12
N ARG A 228 8.86 -16.35 -2.69
CA ARG A 228 9.03 -17.78 -2.33
C ARG A 228 8.33 -18.17 -1.04
N MET A 229 8.29 -17.29 -0.07
CA MET A 229 7.66 -17.53 1.24
C MET A 229 6.17 -17.24 1.26
N ARG A 230 5.65 -16.53 0.26
CA ARG A 230 4.24 -16.13 0.19
C ARG A 230 3.25 -17.26 0.47
N PRO A 231 3.36 -18.47 -0.13
CA PRO A 231 2.40 -19.56 0.15
C PRO A 231 2.40 -19.96 1.63
N HIS A 232 3.57 -19.96 2.27
CA HIS A 232 3.70 -20.28 3.69
C HIS A 232 3.12 -19.16 4.57
N ILE A 233 3.41 -17.90 4.25
CA ILE A 233 2.85 -16.74 4.96
C ILE A 233 1.32 -16.74 4.81
N GLN A 234 0.79 -16.97 3.60
CA GLN A 234 -0.66 -17.03 3.37
C GLN A 234 -1.34 -18.13 4.18
N GLN A 235 -0.68 -19.26 4.36
CA GLN A 235 -1.23 -20.37 5.14
C GLN A 235 -1.33 -20.03 6.64
N HIS A 236 -0.40 -19.26 7.17
CA HIS A 236 -0.30 -18.97 8.61
C HIS A 236 -0.74 -17.54 8.99
N SER A 237 -1.01 -16.66 8.02
CA SER A 237 -1.37 -15.27 8.30
C SER A 237 -2.66 -15.14 9.10
N ILE A 238 -3.66 -15.99 8.83
CA ILE A 238 -4.95 -15.95 9.51
C ILE A 238 -4.77 -16.21 11.01
N GLU A 239 -4.08 -17.28 11.39
CA GLU A 239 -3.82 -17.62 12.80
C GLU A 239 -2.98 -16.55 13.49
N TYR A 240 -1.99 -16.00 12.78
CA TYR A 240 -1.14 -14.93 13.28
C TYR A 240 -1.94 -13.64 13.53
N GLU A 241 -2.75 -13.22 12.57
CA GLU A 241 -3.59 -12.03 12.69
C GLU A 241 -4.63 -12.18 13.81
N GLN A 242 -5.27 -13.35 13.94
CA GLN A 242 -6.18 -13.68 15.05
C GLN A 242 -5.49 -13.54 16.40
N GLY A 243 -4.28 -14.11 16.53
CA GLY A 243 -3.49 -14.05 17.75
C GLY A 243 -3.13 -12.61 18.13
N LYS A 244 -2.60 -11.85 17.16
CA LYS A 244 -2.22 -10.45 17.37
C LYS A 244 -3.41 -9.55 17.68
N PHE A 245 -4.53 -9.73 17.01
CA PHE A 245 -5.72 -8.96 17.29
C PHE A 245 -6.26 -9.23 18.70
N LYS A 246 -6.22 -10.50 19.14
CA LYS A 246 -6.58 -10.88 20.51
C LYS A 246 -5.67 -10.22 21.56
N GLU A 247 -4.37 -10.17 21.32
CA GLU A 247 -3.40 -9.45 22.18
C GLU A 247 -3.75 -7.96 22.28
N ILE A 248 -4.09 -7.33 21.13
CA ILE A 248 -4.49 -5.92 21.08
C ILE A 248 -5.77 -5.70 21.92
N LEU A 249 -6.81 -6.52 21.75
CA LEU A 249 -8.05 -6.39 22.52
C LEU A 249 -7.80 -6.53 24.02
N GLN A 250 -7.00 -7.52 24.44
CA GLN A 250 -6.62 -7.71 25.85
C GLN A 250 -5.86 -6.50 26.41
N SER A 251 -4.98 -5.91 25.60
CA SER A 251 -4.26 -4.69 25.99
C SER A 251 -5.20 -3.50 26.19
N LEU A 252 -6.20 -3.35 25.34
CA LEU A 252 -7.22 -2.27 25.44
C LEU A 252 -8.15 -2.46 26.64
N GLU A 253 -8.55 -3.70 26.93
CA GLU A 253 -9.35 -4.05 28.12
C GLU A 253 -8.57 -3.79 29.43
N GLY A 254 -7.25 -3.93 29.43
CA GLY A 254 -6.36 -3.66 30.56
C GLY A 254 -6.14 -2.18 30.87
N LEU A 255 -6.59 -1.26 30.01
CA LEU A 255 -6.48 0.18 30.25
C LEU A 255 -7.45 0.66 31.32
N THR A 256 -7.14 1.80 31.93
CA THR A 256 -7.99 2.43 32.94
C THR A 256 -8.38 3.84 32.48
N PRO A 257 -9.63 4.09 32.07
CA PRO A 257 -10.74 3.12 31.92
C PRO A 257 -10.56 2.14 30.75
N PRO A 258 -11.19 0.96 30.79
CA PRO A 258 -11.16 -0.01 29.69
C PRO A 258 -11.71 0.58 28.39
N VAL A 259 -11.09 0.22 27.27
CA VAL A 259 -11.50 0.68 25.94
C VAL A 259 -12.08 -0.51 25.16
N ASP A 260 -13.30 -0.33 24.61
CA ASP A 260 -13.92 -1.32 23.72
C ASP A 260 -13.24 -1.26 22.34
N GLY A 261 -12.35 -2.21 22.07
CA GLY A 261 -11.60 -2.32 20.81
C GLY A 261 -12.44 -2.78 19.61
N LEU A 262 -13.73 -3.06 19.79
CA LEU A 262 -14.68 -3.46 18.74
C LEU A 262 -15.91 -2.53 18.66
N LYS A 263 -15.82 -1.35 19.23
CA LYS A 263 -16.94 -0.40 19.32
C LYS A 263 -17.55 -0.07 17.95
N PHE A 264 -16.74 0.28 16.98
CA PHE A 264 -17.22 0.68 15.65
C PHE A 264 -17.64 -0.52 14.81
N THR A 265 -16.96 -1.66 14.96
CA THR A 265 -17.36 -2.94 14.36
C THR A 265 -18.74 -3.36 14.87
N ARG A 266 -19.00 -3.21 16.16
CA ARG A 266 -20.30 -3.49 16.78
C ARG A 266 -21.38 -2.56 16.25
N LEU A 267 -21.11 -1.26 16.18
CA LEU A 267 -22.05 -0.27 15.64
C LEU A 267 -22.35 -0.54 14.14
N TRP A 268 -21.34 -0.84 13.36
CA TRP A 268 -21.47 -1.18 11.95
C TRP A 268 -22.40 -2.37 11.72
N LEU A 269 -22.16 -3.50 12.41
CA LEU A 269 -22.96 -4.71 12.28
C LEU A 269 -24.38 -4.55 12.82
N GLN A 270 -24.56 -3.81 13.93
CA GLN A 270 -25.86 -3.54 14.51
C GLN A 270 -26.74 -2.67 13.60
N ASN A 271 -26.17 -1.65 12.97
CA ASN A 271 -26.89 -0.82 12.00
C ASN A 271 -27.35 -1.64 10.80
N VAL A 272 -26.47 -2.51 10.27
CA VAL A 272 -26.84 -3.38 9.14
C VAL A 272 -27.89 -4.42 9.56
N TYR A 273 -27.77 -5.00 10.75
CA TYR A 273 -28.79 -5.91 11.28
C TYR A 273 -30.17 -5.24 11.32
N ASN A 274 -30.27 -4.02 11.85
CA ASN A 274 -31.53 -3.28 11.92
C ASN A 274 -32.13 -3.03 10.53
N GLU A 275 -31.31 -2.59 9.55
CA GLU A 275 -31.75 -2.38 8.16
C GLU A 275 -32.22 -3.69 7.49
N VAL A 276 -31.53 -4.79 7.74
CA VAL A 276 -31.95 -6.10 7.21
C VAL A 276 -33.26 -6.53 7.82
N MET A 277 -33.46 -6.32 9.13
CA MET A 277 -34.69 -6.66 9.82
C MET A 277 -35.91 -5.92 9.31
N GLU A 278 -35.78 -4.67 8.85
CA GLU A 278 -36.87 -3.92 8.24
C GLU A 278 -37.38 -4.53 6.92
N THR A 279 -36.51 -5.24 6.20
CA THR A 279 -36.80 -5.80 4.87
C THR A 279 -36.96 -7.30 4.83
N TYR A 280 -36.49 -8.01 5.88
CA TYR A 280 -36.50 -9.46 5.95
C TYR A 280 -37.75 -9.99 6.67
N SER A 281 -38.61 -10.73 5.96
CA SER A 281 -39.94 -11.17 6.43
C SER A 281 -39.99 -12.61 6.97
N GLU A 282 -38.87 -13.37 6.87
CA GLU A 282 -38.83 -14.80 7.16
C GLU A 282 -38.32 -15.17 8.58
N GLY A 283 -38.39 -14.26 9.56
CA GLY A 283 -37.89 -14.48 10.92
C GLY A 283 -36.51 -13.80 11.15
N ASP A 284 -35.59 -14.47 11.85
CA ASP A 284 -34.25 -13.91 12.07
C ASP A 284 -33.32 -14.16 10.88
N PRO A 285 -32.75 -13.11 10.30
CA PRO A 285 -31.82 -13.26 9.14
C PRO A 285 -30.56 -14.05 9.54
N PRO A 286 -30.02 -14.91 8.65
CA PRO A 286 -28.79 -15.62 8.92
C PRO A 286 -27.60 -14.64 9.04
N ASN A 287 -26.64 -14.94 9.93
CA ASN A 287 -25.44 -14.11 10.14
C ASN A 287 -24.69 -13.83 8.84
N SER A 288 -24.62 -14.81 7.95
CA SER A 288 -23.98 -14.67 6.63
C SER A 288 -24.65 -13.63 5.74
N LEU A 289 -25.96 -13.45 5.81
CA LEU A 289 -26.68 -12.41 5.07
C LEU A 289 -26.34 -11.02 5.63
N ILE A 290 -26.37 -10.87 6.95
CA ILE A 290 -26.03 -9.62 7.63
C ILE A 290 -24.60 -9.20 7.28
N LEU A 291 -23.65 -10.14 7.35
CA LEU A 291 -22.25 -9.87 7.07
C LEU A 291 -22.01 -9.51 5.60
N ARG A 292 -22.64 -10.20 4.65
CA ARG A 292 -22.56 -9.83 3.22
C ARG A 292 -23.08 -8.41 2.97
N ARG A 293 -24.23 -8.06 3.53
CA ARG A 293 -24.80 -6.70 3.43
C ARG A 293 -23.89 -5.66 4.07
N ALA A 294 -23.26 -6.01 5.18
CA ALA A 294 -22.31 -5.15 5.87
C ALA A 294 -21.10 -4.82 4.99
N TYR A 295 -20.48 -5.82 4.35
CA TYR A 295 -19.37 -5.58 3.43
C TYR A 295 -19.77 -4.76 2.18
N LEU A 296 -20.97 -4.98 1.62
CA LEU A 296 -21.45 -4.17 0.50
C LEU A 296 -21.68 -2.71 0.90
N LYS A 297 -22.09 -2.47 2.16
CA LYS A 297 -22.28 -1.12 2.69
C LYS A 297 -20.95 -0.35 2.81
N ILE A 298 -19.83 -1.02 3.11
CA ILE A 298 -18.49 -0.41 3.16
C ILE A 298 -18.09 0.20 1.80
N LEU A 299 -18.52 -0.38 0.68
CA LEU A 299 -18.27 0.21 -0.66
C LEU A 299 -18.99 1.55 -0.88
N ARG A 300 -19.86 1.96 0.03
CA ARG A 300 -20.56 3.25 0.03
C ARG A 300 -20.26 4.07 1.29
N TRP A 301 -19.26 3.67 2.06
CA TRP A 301 -18.85 4.34 3.28
C TRP A 301 -18.45 5.80 2.99
N LYS A 302 -18.83 6.70 3.92
CA LYS A 302 -18.51 8.12 3.86
C LYS A 302 -17.51 8.48 4.96
N GLU A 303 -16.58 9.38 4.67
CA GLU A 303 -15.52 9.77 5.61
C GLU A 303 -16.05 10.35 6.95
N ALA A 304 -17.28 10.83 6.98
CA ALA A 304 -17.92 11.27 8.20
C ALA A 304 -18.37 10.12 9.13
N GLU A 305 -18.36 8.87 8.65
CA GLU A 305 -18.76 7.68 9.39
C GLU A 305 -17.54 7.01 10.02
N TYR A 306 -17.73 6.40 11.20
CA TYR A 306 -16.66 5.63 11.82
C TYR A 306 -16.39 4.35 11.07
N PHE A 307 -15.11 4.05 10.82
CA PHE A 307 -14.68 2.85 10.11
C PHE A 307 -14.51 1.67 11.10
N PRO A 308 -14.95 0.44 10.76
CA PRO A 308 -14.83 -0.71 11.64
C PRO A 308 -13.38 -1.08 11.93
N GLU A 309 -13.04 -1.38 13.20
CA GLU A 309 -11.68 -1.72 13.63
C GLU A 309 -11.15 -2.96 12.91
N THR A 310 -12.00 -3.95 12.67
CA THR A 310 -11.67 -5.20 11.96
C THR A 310 -11.34 -5.02 10.48
N LEU A 311 -11.61 -3.85 9.90
CA LEU A 311 -11.30 -3.51 8.51
C LEU A 311 -10.14 -2.49 8.40
N HIS A 312 -9.57 -2.07 9.54
CA HIS A 312 -8.60 -0.97 9.57
C HIS A 312 -7.35 -1.21 8.72
N LEU A 313 -6.84 -2.45 8.68
CA LEU A 313 -5.68 -2.80 7.85
C LEU A 313 -5.94 -2.65 6.35
N ASP A 314 -7.20 -2.71 5.93
CA ASP A 314 -7.64 -2.62 4.55
C ASP A 314 -8.32 -1.28 4.22
N HIS A 315 -8.24 -0.31 5.12
CA HIS A 315 -8.94 0.97 4.97
C HIS A 315 -8.67 1.62 3.61
N GLU A 316 -7.40 1.79 3.24
CA GLU A 316 -6.99 2.38 1.95
C GLU A 316 -7.48 1.56 0.75
N ARG A 317 -7.52 0.23 0.88
CA ARG A 317 -8.04 -0.64 -0.18
C ARG A 317 -9.55 -0.48 -0.36
N PHE A 318 -10.30 -0.34 0.73
CA PHE A 318 -11.74 -0.08 0.65
C PHE A 318 -12.04 1.30 0.08
N ILE A 319 -11.23 2.33 0.40
CA ILE A 319 -11.32 3.64 -0.24
C ILE A 319 -11.09 3.51 -1.76
N THR A 320 -10.03 2.85 -2.17
CA THR A 320 -9.73 2.62 -3.60
C THR A 320 -10.87 1.87 -4.28
N LEU A 321 -11.38 0.79 -3.68
CA LEU A 321 -12.52 0.05 -4.22
C LEU A 321 -13.79 0.91 -4.30
N ARG A 322 -14.09 1.76 -3.32
CA ARG A 322 -15.20 2.70 -3.36
C ARG A 322 -15.08 3.68 -4.53
N ASP A 323 -13.89 4.21 -4.74
CA ASP A 323 -13.59 5.18 -5.77
C ASP A 323 -13.66 4.52 -7.17
N ASP A 324 -13.09 3.33 -7.32
CA ASP A 324 -13.18 2.52 -8.55
C ASP A 324 -14.63 2.15 -8.89
N LEU A 325 -15.43 1.78 -7.88
CA LEU A 325 -16.85 1.53 -8.04
C LEU A 325 -17.59 2.77 -8.54
N THR A 326 -17.27 3.94 -7.99
CA THR A 326 -17.86 5.21 -8.38
C THR A 326 -17.54 5.53 -9.83
N VAL A 327 -16.28 5.44 -10.25
CA VAL A 327 -15.84 5.65 -11.64
C VAL A 327 -16.52 4.66 -12.59
N MET A 328 -16.60 3.39 -12.22
CA MET A 328 -17.23 2.33 -13.01
C MET A 328 -18.73 2.60 -13.22
N VAL A 329 -19.44 2.95 -12.15
CA VAL A 329 -20.89 3.25 -12.18
C VAL A 329 -21.15 4.50 -13.01
N LEU A 330 -20.36 5.55 -12.86
CA LEU A 330 -20.47 6.77 -13.66
C LEU A 330 -20.19 6.50 -15.14
N THR A 331 -19.13 5.77 -15.46
CA THR A 331 -18.79 5.40 -16.85
C THR A 331 -19.93 4.63 -17.50
N ALA A 332 -20.47 3.61 -16.81
CA ALA A 332 -21.63 2.87 -17.34
C ALA A 332 -22.86 3.75 -17.53
N THR A 333 -23.09 4.66 -16.58
CA THR A 333 -24.21 5.61 -16.63
C THR A 333 -24.09 6.56 -17.82
N VAL A 334 -22.91 7.16 -18.02
CA VAL A 334 -22.64 8.06 -19.16
C VAL A 334 -22.85 7.33 -20.49
N ILE A 335 -22.28 6.13 -20.64
CA ILE A 335 -22.46 5.31 -21.85
C ILE A 335 -23.95 5.04 -22.10
N LEU A 336 -24.69 4.59 -21.08
CA LEU A 336 -26.12 4.30 -21.23
C LEU A 336 -26.94 5.55 -21.61
N VAL A 337 -26.69 6.68 -20.96
CA VAL A 337 -27.35 7.96 -21.29
C VAL A 337 -27.04 8.36 -22.72
N THR A 338 -25.77 8.28 -23.13
CA THR A 338 -25.35 8.62 -24.51
C THR A 338 -26.08 7.76 -25.53
N TYR A 339 -26.06 6.42 -25.35
CA TYR A 339 -26.69 5.50 -26.29
C TYR A 339 -28.21 5.59 -26.30
N SER A 340 -28.85 5.97 -25.20
CA SER A 340 -30.29 6.19 -25.14
C SER A 340 -30.71 7.51 -25.79
N THR A 341 -29.86 8.54 -25.75
CA THR A 341 -30.15 9.87 -26.28
C THR A 341 -29.88 9.94 -27.79
N VAL A 342 -28.75 9.42 -28.24
CA VAL A 342 -28.34 9.45 -29.65
C VAL A 342 -29.07 8.40 -30.50
N GLY A 343 -29.43 7.27 -29.87
CA GLY A 343 -30.25 6.24 -30.50
C GLY A 343 -29.47 5.27 -31.42
N PRO A 344 -30.17 4.74 -32.48
CA PRO A 344 -29.64 3.61 -33.26
C PRO A 344 -28.38 3.93 -34.07
N ALA A 345 -28.12 5.19 -34.39
CA ALA A 345 -27.02 5.62 -35.27
C ALA A 345 -25.64 5.19 -34.75
N ILE A 346 -25.47 5.09 -33.44
CA ILE A 346 -24.18 4.65 -32.80
C ILE A 346 -24.22 3.24 -32.24
N GLN A 347 -25.39 2.56 -32.20
CA GLN A 347 -25.54 1.27 -31.53
C GLN A 347 -24.74 0.13 -32.18
N GLY A 348 -24.50 0.16 -33.50
CA GLY A 348 -23.75 -0.87 -34.22
C GLY A 348 -22.24 -0.70 -34.26
N ILE A 349 -21.72 0.41 -33.71
CA ILE A 349 -20.32 0.80 -33.84
C ILE A 349 -19.53 0.37 -32.56
N THR A 350 -18.99 -0.84 -32.61
CA THR A 350 -18.31 -1.44 -31.44
C THR A 350 -17.05 -0.68 -31.04
N ASP A 351 -16.25 -0.24 -32.01
CA ASP A 351 -15.01 0.50 -31.76
C ASP A 351 -15.28 1.84 -31.07
N PHE A 352 -16.33 2.53 -31.46
CA PHE A 352 -16.74 3.77 -30.83
C PHE A 352 -17.07 3.58 -29.34
N LYS A 353 -17.79 2.50 -29.00
CA LYS A 353 -18.14 2.19 -27.61
C LYS A 353 -16.91 1.99 -26.72
N ASN A 354 -15.90 1.29 -27.22
CA ASN A 354 -14.67 1.04 -26.49
C ASN A 354 -13.82 2.30 -26.34
N THR A 355 -13.73 3.10 -27.39
CA THR A 355 -13.01 4.39 -27.36
C THR A 355 -13.67 5.36 -26.39
N LEU A 356 -15.00 5.55 -26.51
CA LEU A 356 -15.79 6.38 -25.62
C LEU A 356 -15.62 5.95 -24.15
N LYS A 357 -15.70 4.63 -23.88
CA LYS A 357 -15.46 4.08 -22.53
C LYS A 357 -14.10 4.52 -21.99
N SER A 358 -13.04 4.33 -22.77
CA SER A 358 -11.68 4.63 -22.31
C SER A 358 -11.50 6.13 -22.03
N HIS A 359 -12.03 7.01 -22.87
CA HIS A 359 -11.93 8.44 -22.67
C HIS A 359 -12.74 8.91 -21.46
N VAL A 360 -13.96 8.40 -21.29
CA VAL A 360 -14.80 8.70 -20.12
C VAL A 360 -14.14 8.23 -18.84
N GLN A 361 -13.51 7.03 -18.81
CA GLN A 361 -12.77 6.54 -17.64
C GLN A 361 -11.60 7.45 -17.26
N ILE A 362 -10.84 7.92 -18.25
CA ILE A 362 -9.72 8.85 -18.01
C ILE A 362 -10.23 10.17 -17.42
N LEU A 363 -11.32 10.72 -17.98
CA LEU A 363 -11.90 11.98 -17.49
C LEU A 363 -12.54 11.86 -16.11
N LEU A 364 -12.98 10.67 -15.72
CA LEU A 364 -13.62 10.40 -14.42
C LEU A 364 -12.65 9.88 -13.37
N ALA A 365 -11.37 9.65 -13.69
CA ALA A 365 -10.42 9.01 -12.78
C ALA A 365 -10.27 9.75 -11.44
N ASP A 366 -10.35 11.08 -11.45
CA ASP A 366 -10.27 11.94 -10.26
C ASP A 366 -11.65 12.43 -9.77
N ALA A 367 -12.76 11.93 -10.34
CA ALA A 367 -14.11 12.32 -9.93
C ALA A 367 -14.43 12.03 -8.45
N PRO A 368 -13.97 10.91 -7.84
CA PRO A 368 -14.18 10.68 -6.42
C PRO A 368 -13.48 11.69 -5.50
N GLN A 369 -12.49 12.41 -6.00
CA GLN A 369 -11.68 13.37 -5.24
C GLN A 369 -12.22 14.81 -5.33
N CYS A 370 -13.34 15.03 -6.01
CA CYS A 370 -13.97 16.35 -6.10
C CYS A 370 -14.37 16.86 -4.71
N SER A 371 -13.92 18.05 -4.35
CA SER A 371 -14.11 18.64 -3.02
C SER A 371 -15.54 19.10 -2.76
N SER A 372 -16.31 19.38 -3.81
CA SER A 372 -17.69 19.86 -3.70
C SER A 372 -18.60 19.26 -4.79
N GLN A 373 -19.91 19.30 -4.53
CA GLN A 373 -20.91 18.90 -5.52
C GLN A 373 -20.84 19.76 -6.78
N ASN A 374 -20.51 21.05 -6.66
CA ASN A 374 -20.36 21.95 -7.79
C ASN A 374 -19.17 21.58 -8.67
N ASP A 375 -18.03 21.19 -8.07
CA ASP A 375 -16.84 20.74 -8.81
C ASP A 375 -17.15 19.44 -9.55
N PHE A 376 -17.89 18.56 -8.91
CA PHE A 376 -18.32 17.31 -9.52
C PHE A 376 -19.28 17.53 -10.70
N GLU A 377 -20.25 18.45 -10.58
CA GLU A 377 -21.13 18.84 -11.68
C GLU A 377 -20.38 19.49 -12.85
N ALA A 378 -19.41 20.37 -12.56
CA ALA A 378 -18.57 20.98 -13.59
C ALA A 378 -17.72 19.92 -14.32
N LYS A 379 -17.23 18.92 -13.60
CA LYS A 379 -16.53 17.78 -14.19
C LYS A 379 -17.45 16.98 -15.09
N MET A 380 -18.67 16.66 -14.66
CA MET A 380 -19.64 15.92 -15.46
C MET A 380 -20.07 16.71 -16.72
N GLU A 381 -20.10 18.05 -16.64
CA GLU A 381 -20.31 18.92 -17.82
C GLU A 381 -19.14 18.79 -18.80
N THR A 382 -17.89 18.79 -18.33
CA THR A 382 -16.71 18.57 -19.17
C THR A 382 -16.75 17.19 -19.85
N VAL A 383 -17.14 16.14 -19.13
CA VAL A 383 -17.38 14.81 -19.70
C VAL A 383 -18.48 14.87 -20.78
N GLY A 384 -19.56 15.60 -20.53
CA GLY A 384 -20.64 15.78 -21.48
C GLY A 384 -20.18 16.45 -22.78
N LEU A 385 -19.36 17.50 -22.69
CA LEU A 385 -18.77 18.18 -23.84
C LEU A 385 -17.91 17.26 -24.71
N GLN A 386 -17.03 16.47 -24.04
CA GLN A 386 -16.18 15.52 -24.75
C GLN A 386 -17.01 14.42 -25.42
N VAL A 387 -18.00 13.87 -24.72
CA VAL A 387 -18.91 12.84 -25.27
C VAL A 387 -19.67 13.38 -26.48
N ALA A 388 -20.21 14.60 -26.40
CA ALA A 388 -20.95 15.22 -27.53
C ALA A 388 -20.04 15.41 -28.76
N LYS A 389 -18.79 15.85 -28.52
CA LYS A 389 -17.79 15.98 -29.60
C LYS A 389 -17.50 14.62 -30.24
N GLU A 390 -17.22 13.58 -29.49
CA GLU A 390 -16.91 12.24 -30.00
C GLU A 390 -18.11 11.61 -30.72
N VAL A 391 -19.33 11.85 -30.23
CA VAL A 391 -20.56 11.42 -30.91
C VAL A 391 -20.67 12.09 -32.27
N ASN A 392 -20.46 13.41 -32.37
CA ASN A 392 -20.52 14.14 -33.62
C ASN A 392 -19.43 13.66 -34.61
N GLU A 393 -18.20 13.46 -34.16
CA GLU A 393 -17.11 12.90 -34.99
C GLU A 393 -17.45 11.49 -35.49
N CYS A 394 -18.08 10.68 -34.64
CA CYS A 394 -18.50 9.32 -35.00
C CYS A 394 -19.63 9.34 -36.03
N LEU A 395 -20.63 10.18 -35.85
CA LEU A 395 -21.74 10.30 -36.77
C LEU A 395 -21.28 10.79 -38.16
N ASP A 396 -20.44 11.83 -38.20
CA ASP A 396 -19.87 12.37 -39.44
C ASP A 396 -19.06 11.31 -40.18
N LYS A 397 -18.16 10.62 -39.48
CA LYS A 397 -17.33 9.54 -40.05
C LYS A 397 -18.13 8.42 -40.69
N HIS A 398 -19.33 8.15 -40.21
CA HIS A 398 -20.20 7.07 -40.70
C HIS A 398 -21.32 7.56 -41.61
N GLY A 399 -21.30 8.88 -41.99
CA GLY A 399 -22.25 9.46 -42.91
C GLY A 399 -23.65 9.70 -42.33
N TYR A 400 -23.77 9.75 -41.00
CA TYR A 400 -24.98 10.14 -40.30
C TYR A 400 -25.01 11.66 -40.06
N THR A 401 -26.22 12.20 -39.90
CA THR A 401 -26.38 13.62 -39.55
C THR A 401 -25.84 13.85 -38.13
N VAL A 402 -24.94 14.82 -37.98
CA VAL A 402 -24.43 15.25 -36.67
C VAL A 402 -25.55 15.83 -35.81
N LEU A 403 -25.36 15.83 -34.48
CA LEU A 403 -26.32 16.43 -33.56
C LEU A 403 -26.43 17.93 -33.82
N ASP A 404 -27.67 18.42 -33.87
CA ASP A 404 -27.90 19.86 -33.84
C ASP A 404 -27.58 20.45 -32.46
N LYS A 405 -27.51 21.76 -32.36
CA LYS A 405 -27.12 22.46 -31.12
C LYS A 405 -28.08 22.17 -29.94
N GLU A 406 -29.33 21.90 -30.20
CA GLU A 406 -30.32 21.60 -29.18
C GLU A 406 -30.14 20.19 -28.63
N ASN A 407 -29.96 19.20 -29.51
CA ASN A 407 -29.69 17.83 -29.14
C ASN A 407 -28.31 17.67 -28.46
N GLU A 408 -27.30 18.40 -28.94
CA GLU A 408 -25.98 18.45 -28.29
C GLU A 408 -26.08 19.02 -26.86
N SER A 409 -26.72 20.17 -26.69
CA SER A 409 -26.94 20.77 -25.37
C SER A 409 -27.77 19.88 -24.46
N SER A 410 -28.76 19.18 -24.99
CA SER A 410 -29.60 18.23 -24.25
C SER A 410 -28.77 17.05 -23.75
N LEU A 411 -27.89 16.47 -24.60
CA LEU A 411 -26.99 15.36 -24.21
C LEU A 411 -26.06 15.79 -23.10
N ILE A 412 -25.43 16.97 -23.22
CA ILE A 412 -24.54 17.52 -22.18
C ILE A 412 -25.28 17.69 -20.86
N ALA A 413 -26.48 18.28 -20.90
CA ALA A 413 -27.30 18.49 -19.72
C ALA A 413 -27.74 17.18 -19.05
N MET A 414 -28.06 16.14 -19.86
CA MET A 414 -28.40 14.82 -19.33
C MET A 414 -27.20 14.17 -18.65
N ILE A 415 -25.99 14.24 -19.22
CA ILE A 415 -24.77 13.73 -18.63
C ILE A 415 -24.45 14.50 -17.33
N LYS A 416 -24.54 15.83 -17.33
CA LYS A 416 -24.33 16.66 -16.13
C LYS A 416 -25.25 16.24 -14.98
N LYS A 417 -26.53 15.95 -15.26
CA LYS A 417 -27.49 15.49 -14.23
C LYS A 417 -27.10 14.18 -13.57
N THR A 418 -26.27 13.34 -14.20
CA THR A 418 -25.77 12.10 -13.59
C THR A 418 -24.80 12.33 -12.42
N ALA A 419 -24.37 13.58 -12.20
CA ALA A 419 -23.63 13.98 -11.00
C ALA A 419 -24.43 13.70 -9.73
N SER A 420 -25.76 13.84 -9.75
CA SER A 420 -26.61 13.54 -8.60
C SER A 420 -26.57 12.04 -8.25
N GLU A 421 -26.41 11.73 -6.97
CA GLU A 421 -26.53 10.35 -6.47
C GLU A 421 -27.96 9.80 -6.68
N ASP A 422 -28.98 10.67 -6.73
CA ASP A 422 -30.39 10.29 -6.91
C ASP A 422 -30.78 10.09 -8.39
N HIS A 423 -29.83 10.22 -9.33
CA HIS A 423 -30.12 10.01 -10.73
C HIS A 423 -30.51 8.56 -11.03
N ASN A 424 -31.71 8.34 -11.58
CA ASN A 424 -32.33 7.02 -11.75
C ASN A 424 -31.43 5.98 -12.44
N VAL A 425 -30.69 6.37 -13.51
CA VAL A 425 -29.81 5.45 -14.24
C VAL A 425 -28.59 5.13 -13.39
N ARG A 426 -28.02 6.11 -12.69
CA ARG A 426 -26.89 5.89 -11.78
C ARG A 426 -27.26 4.93 -10.64
N GLN A 427 -28.41 5.13 -10.00
CA GLN A 427 -28.93 4.23 -8.98
C GLN A 427 -29.18 2.82 -9.51
N LEU A 428 -29.76 2.70 -10.71
CA LEU A 428 -30.00 1.40 -11.33
C LEU A 428 -28.70 0.62 -11.58
N ILE A 429 -27.68 1.30 -12.10
CA ILE A 429 -26.36 0.68 -12.34
C ILE A 429 -25.70 0.30 -11.02
N MET A 430 -25.69 1.19 -10.03
CA MET A 430 -25.18 0.90 -8.69
C MET A 430 -25.87 -0.33 -8.09
N LYS A 431 -27.20 -0.38 -8.13
CA LYS A 431 -27.97 -1.53 -7.63
C LYS A 431 -27.56 -2.83 -8.33
N ARG A 432 -27.42 -2.82 -9.66
CA ARG A 432 -27.00 -4.00 -10.44
C ARG A 432 -25.60 -4.48 -10.10
N VAL A 433 -24.67 -3.57 -9.86
CA VAL A 433 -23.32 -3.94 -9.43
C VAL A 433 -23.34 -4.55 -8.03
N LEU A 434 -24.06 -3.93 -7.08
CA LEU A 434 -24.16 -4.45 -5.71
C LEU A 434 -24.85 -5.82 -5.66
N GLU A 435 -25.93 -6.05 -6.43
CA GLU A 435 -26.59 -7.35 -6.58
C GLU A 435 -25.64 -8.41 -7.18
N PHE A 436 -24.84 -8.03 -8.17
CA PHE A 436 -23.83 -8.91 -8.76
C PHE A 436 -22.77 -9.31 -7.72
N LEU A 437 -22.26 -8.34 -6.92
CA LEU A 437 -21.29 -8.61 -5.87
C LEU A 437 -21.89 -9.46 -4.74
N GLU A 438 -23.14 -9.20 -4.35
CA GLU A 438 -23.85 -10.01 -3.35
C GLU A 438 -23.96 -11.47 -3.79
N LEU A 439 -24.32 -11.68 -5.07
CA LEU A 439 -24.41 -13.02 -5.65
C LEU A 439 -23.00 -13.68 -5.72
N ALA A 440 -21.95 -12.89 -6.04
CA ALA A 440 -20.58 -13.35 -6.06
C ALA A 440 -20.06 -13.77 -4.68
N LEU A 441 -20.48 -13.07 -3.62
CA LEU A 441 -20.19 -13.46 -2.24
C LEU A 441 -20.94 -14.74 -1.79
N HIS A 442 -22.04 -15.06 -2.45
CA HIS A 442 -22.84 -16.25 -2.10
C HIS A 442 -22.46 -17.49 -2.90
N THR A 443 -22.03 -17.34 -4.16
CA THR A 443 -21.89 -18.44 -5.10
C THR A 443 -20.54 -18.39 -5.80
N SER A 444 -19.83 -19.53 -5.85
CA SER A 444 -18.55 -19.65 -6.58
C SER A 444 -18.73 -19.96 -8.09
N SER A 445 -19.95 -19.85 -8.64
CA SER A 445 -20.24 -20.17 -10.03
C SER A 445 -19.98 -18.98 -10.97
N ASN A 446 -19.83 -19.27 -12.28
CA ASN A 446 -19.71 -18.24 -13.31
C ASN A 446 -20.96 -17.34 -13.34
N LEU A 447 -20.82 -16.11 -12.90
CA LEU A 447 -21.88 -15.12 -12.86
C LEU A 447 -22.02 -14.42 -14.20
N LYS A 448 -23.27 -14.21 -14.63
CA LYS A 448 -23.55 -13.39 -15.81
C LYS A 448 -23.39 -11.92 -15.48
N ILE A 449 -22.72 -11.19 -16.37
CA ILE A 449 -22.58 -9.74 -16.26
C ILE A 449 -23.94 -9.08 -16.34
N PRO A 450 -24.27 -8.15 -15.42
CA PRO A 450 -25.55 -7.48 -15.43
C PRO A 450 -25.77 -6.62 -16.70
N PRO A 451 -27.03 -6.48 -17.16
CA PRO A 451 -27.34 -5.61 -18.28
C PRO A 451 -26.86 -4.18 -18.06
N GLY A 452 -26.28 -3.55 -19.09
CA GLY A 452 -25.71 -2.21 -19.02
C GLY A 452 -24.24 -2.15 -18.62
N LEU A 453 -23.66 -3.28 -18.12
CA LEU A 453 -22.26 -3.37 -17.70
C LEU A 453 -21.39 -4.23 -18.63
N SER A 454 -21.91 -4.68 -19.76
CA SER A 454 -21.19 -5.55 -20.71
C SER A 454 -19.91 -4.91 -21.26
N SER A 455 -19.86 -3.60 -21.42
CA SER A 455 -18.66 -2.86 -21.86
C SER A 455 -17.58 -2.77 -20.76
N LEU A 456 -17.95 -3.00 -19.52
CA LEU A 456 -17.08 -2.94 -18.32
C LEU A 456 -16.89 -4.33 -17.70
N GLN A 457 -17.08 -5.39 -18.48
CA GLN A 457 -16.99 -6.79 -18.00
C GLN A 457 -15.65 -7.09 -17.35
N ASN A 458 -14.55 -6.69 -17.99
CA ASN A 458 -13.20 -6.96 -17.49
C ASN A 458 -12.95 -6.20 -16.19
N GLU A 459 -13.29 -4.92 -16.16
CA GLU A 459 -13.13 -4.05 -15.00
C GLU A 459 -13.97 -4.57 -13.81
N LEU A 460 -15.23 -4.92 -14.06
CA LEU A 460 -16.11 -5.49 -13.03
C LEU A 460 -15.60 -6.85 -12.51
N SER A 461 -15.02 -7.67 -13.39
CA SER A 461 -14.46 -8.97 -12.98
C SER A 461 -13.22 -8.81 -12.11
N VAL A 462 -12.33 -7.89 -12.47
CA VAL A 462 -11.13 -7.56 -11.68
C VAL A 462 -11.55 -6.99 -10.31
N PHE A 463 -12.45 -6.00 -10.32
CA PHE A 463 -13.00 -5.39 -9.12
C PHE A 463 -13.63 -6.43 -8.17
N ALA A 464 -14.50 -7.29 -8.70
CA ALA A 464 -15.13 -8.37 -7.91
C ALA A 464 -14.09 -9.32 -7.34
N GLY A 465 -13.06 -9.70 -8.12
CA GLY A 465 -11.97 -10.56 -7.66
C GLY A 465 -11.19 -9.97 -6.51
N GLN A 466 -10.85 -8.67 -6.57
CA GLN A 466 -10.17 -7.94 -5.51
C GLN A 466 -11.04 -7.86 -4.24
N PHE A 467 -12.28 -7.42 -4.40
CA PHE A 467 -13.24 -7.30 -3.31
C PHE A 467 -13.49 -8.64 -2.60
N LEU A 468 -13.75 -9.72 -3.35
CA LEU A 468 -13.97 -11.05 -2.80
C LEU A 468 -12.74 -11.61 -2.07
N SER A 469 -11.55 -11.42 -2.62
CA SER A 469 -10.30 -11.85 -1.98
C SER A 469 -10.09 -11.17 -0.63
N LEU A 470 -10.35 -9.87 -0.58
CA LEU A 470 -10.22 -9.06 0.63
C LEU A 470 -11.21 -9.51 1.71
N ILE A 471 -12.48 -9.64 1.34
CA ILE A 471 -13.54 -10.09 2.27
C ILE A 471 -13.27 -11.50 2.77
N LYS A 472 -12.85 -12.42 1.89
CA LYS A 472 -12.57 -13.81 2.28
C LYS A 472 -11.47 -13.89 3.34
N HIS A 473 -10.40 -13.11 3.17
CA HIS A 473 -9.33 -13.06 4.17
C HIS A 473 -9.83 -12.45 5.48
N ASN A 474 -10.47 -11.29 5.41
CA ASN A 474 -11.01 -10.59 6.57
C ASN A 474 -12.03 -11.46 7.34
N GLN A 475 -12.93 -12.13 6.64
CA GLN A 475 -13.90 -13.04 7.26
C GLN A 475 -13.17 -14.20 7.96
N ALA A 476 -12.17 -14.81 7.34
CA ALA A 476 -11.42 -15.90 7.94
C ALA A 476 -10.70 -15.48 9.24
N VAL A 477 -10.25 -14.23 9.34
CA VAL A 477 -9.61 -13.70 10.54
C VAL A 477 -10.62 -13.35 11.63
N PHE A 478 -11.75 -12.71 11.29
CA PHE A 478 -12.63 -12.06 12.27
C PHE A 478 -14.01 -12.70 12.42
N GLU A 479 -14.30 -13.87 11.80
CA GLU A 479 -15.62 -14.51 11.78
C GLU A 479 -16.17 -14.76 13.18
N GLU A 480 -15.33 -15.16 14.13
CA GLU A 480 -15.72 -15.43 15.50
C GLU A 480 -16.30 -14.16 16.19
N TYR A 481 -15.62 -13.04 16.02
CA TYR A 481 -16.06 -11.75 16.55
C TYR A 481 -17.36 -11.28 15.89
N TYR A 482 -17.47 -11.41 14.57
CA TYR A 482 -18.68 -11.03 13.85
C TYR A 482 -19.90 -11.84 14.29
N ASN A 483 -19.74 -13.16 14.39
CA ASN A 483 -20.81 -14.03 14.85
C ASN A 483 -21.26 -13.69 16.28
N THR A 484 -20.33 -13.42 17.17
CA THR A 484 -20.61 -13.01 18.55
C THR A 484 -21.43 -11.71 18.58
N ILE A 485 -20.95 -10.67 17.87
CA ILE A 485 -21.61 -9.36 17.82
C ILE A 485 -23.03 -9.44 17.23
N ILE A 486 -23.19 -10.18 16.12
CA ILE A 486 -24.49 -10.34 15.47
C ILE A 486 -25.47 -11.10 16.39
N ASN A 487 -25.02 -12.16 17.06
CA ASN A 487 -25.86 -12.93 18.00
C ASN A 487 -26.25 -12.09 19.22
N GLU A 488 -25.34 -11.24 19.73
CA GLU A 488 -25.69 -10.26 20.77
C GLU A 488 -26.74 -9.25 20.30
N ALA A 489 -26.66 -8.78 19.03
CA ALA A 489 -27.65 -7.88 18.47
C ALA A 489 -29.04 -8.54 18.34
N LYS A 490 -29.08 -9.84 17.99
CA LYS A 490 -30.30 -10.64 17.92
C LYS A 490 -30.94 -10.87 19.31
N SER A 491 -30.10 -11.07 20.32
CA SER A 491 -30.60 -11.36 21.68
C SER A 491 -31.08 -10.14 22.46
N LYS A 492 -30.78 -8.94 22.02
CA LYS A 492 -31.24 -7.67 22.62
C LYS A 492 -32.63 -7.23 22.15
N LYS A 493 -33.27 -8.02 21.31
CA LYS A 493 -34.61 -7.82 20.77
C LYS A 493 -35.65 -8.52 21.66
#